data_79d35342dbc5fc9ac0e31c9d92cf8283
#
_entry.id   79d35342dbc5fc9ac0e31c9d92cf8283
#
_cell.length_a   1.000
_cell.length_b   1.000
_cell.length_c   1.000
_cell.angle_alpha   90.00
_cell.angle_beta   90.00
_cell.angle_gamma   90.00
#
_symmetry.space_group_name_H-M   'P 1'
#
loop_
_entity.id
_entity.type
_entity.pdbx_description
1 polymer ?
#
loop_
_entity_poly.entity_id
_entity_poly.type
_entity_poly.pdbx_seq_one_letter_code
_entity_poly.pdbx_strand_id
1 'polypeptide(L)'
;ELDNSAFPTRTGNHIEHRPGGINFSILGRGEGNMEGRDEYVKWDINTTERILIADRIKSQFPNLNVQIGGQTGLDISDSDKSQIIKYFNFDDDLHFFGDMMERGQNDYPLAEAVKERLGKTYQVKDWEETRKLVSQFSSTFATGLKLK
;
A
#
# COMPACT_ATOMS: atom_id res chain seq x y z
N GLU A 1 -8.25 7.18 19.10
CA GLU A 1 -8.10 5.76 18.80
C GLU A 1 -7.11 5.05 19.74
N LEU A 2 -5.99 5.69 20.06
CA LEU A 2 -5.01 5.09 21.00
C LEU A 2 -5.63 4.73 22.35
N ASP A 3 -6.43 5.64 22.91
CA ASP A 3 -7.08 5.46 24.22
C ASP A 3 -8.21 4.41 24.18
N ASN A 4 -8.73 4.12 23.00
CA ASN A 4 -9.83 3.16 22.81
C ASN A 4 -9.35 1.74 22.53
N SER A 5 -8.06 1.54 22.26
CA SER A 5 -7.51 0.22 22.00
C SER A 5 -7.21 -0.52 23.30
N ALA A 6 -7.64 -1.76 23.37
CA ALA A 6 -7.34 -2.66 24.51
C ALA A 6 -6.00 -3.39 24.34
N PHE A 7 -5.28 -3.21 23.24
CA PHE A 7 -3.94 -3.77 23.09
C PHE A 7 -2.98 -3.12 24.08
N PRO A 8 -2.25 -3.88 24.91
CA PRO A 8 -1.57 -3.33 26.08
C PRO A 8 -0.25 -2.61 25.75
N THR A 9 0.40 -3.00 24.66
CA THR A 9 1.75 -2.51 24.36
C THR A 9 1.71 -1.27 23.50
N ARG A 10 2.47 -0.24 23.90
CA ARG A 10 2.68 1.01 23.17
C ARG A 10 4.16 1.29 23.08
N THR A 11 4.65 1.59 21.87
CA THR A 11 6.09 1.80 21.66
C THR A 11 6.33 2.88 20.62
N GLY A 12 7.32 3.73 20.88
CA GLY A 12 7.78 4.75 19.93
C GLY A 12 6.68 5.67 19.40
N ASN A 13 6.76 6.05 18.14
CA ASN A 13 5.87 6.99 17.50
C ASN A 13 4.62 6.30 16.93
N HIS A 14 3.45 6.78 17.31
CA HIS A 14 2.18 6.28 16.80
C HIS A 14 1.75 6.88 15.45
N ILE A 15 2.30 8.05 15.12
CA ILE A 15 2.06 8.76 13.85
C ILE A 15 3.39 9.00 13.17
N GLU A 16 3.54 8.50 11.97
CA GLU A 16 4.67 8.75 11.10
C GLU A 16 4.21 9.60 9.91
N HIS A 17 4.79 10.79 9.77
CA HIS A 17 4.51 11.65 8.62
C HIS A 17 5.22 11.13 7.38
N ARG A 18 4.50 11.09 6.26
CA ARG A 18 5.00 10.67 4.95
C ARG A 18 4.63 11.71 3.89
N PRO A 19 5.34 11.78 2.77
CA PRO A 19 4.88 12.58 1.64
C PRO A 19 3.44 12.17 1.23
N GLY A 20 2.50 13.11 1.31
CA GLY A 20 1.11 12.89 0.92
C GLY A 20 0.23 12.15 1.95
N GLY A 21 0.68 11.95 3.18
CA GLY A 21 -0.14 11.29 4.19
C GLY A 21 0.55 11.02 5.53
N ILE A 22 -0.06 10.15 6.31
CA ILE A 22 0.49 9.66 7.56
C ILE A 22 0.33 8.13 7.65
N ASN A 23 1.20 7.49 8.41
CA ASN A 23 0.97 6.12 8.88
C ASN A 23 0.65 6.18 10.37
N PHE A 24 -0.47 5.58 10.76
CA PHE A 24 -0.92 5.46 12.15
C PHE A 24 -0.78 4.02 12.63
N SER A 25 -0.28 3.80 13.84
CA SER A 25 -0.13 2.48 14.45
C SER A 25 -0.50 2.50 15.93
N ILE A 26 -1.35 1.57 16.35
CA ILE A 26 -1.67 1.35 17.78
C ILE A 26 -0.44 0.89 18.55
N LEU A 27 0.33 -0.03 17.98
CA LEU A 27 1.58 -0.48 18.59
C LEU A 27 2.60 0.69 18.69
N GLY A 28 2.63 1.53 17.67
CA GLY A 28 3.67 2.53 17.47
C GLY A 28 4.87 1.97 16.70
N ARG A 29 5.80 2.86 16.36
CA ARG A 29 7.05 2.54 15.66
C ARG A 29 8.24 3.02 16.49
N GLY A 30 9.03 2.09 16.98
CA GLY A 30 10.28 2.32 17.69
C GLY A 30 11.42 1.50 17.09
N GLU A 31 12.64 1.89 17.32
CA GLU A 31 13.82 1.09 16.97
C GLU A 31 13.80 -0.23 17.76
N GLY A 32 13.99 -1.36 17.08
CA GLY A 32 14.10 -2.68 17.71
C GLY A 32 12.78 -3.37 18.04
N ASN A 33 11.64 -2.88 17.58
CA ASN A 33 10.31 -3.32 18.04
C ASN A 33 9.75 -4.55 17.29
N MET A 34 10.55 -5.58 17.13
CA MET A 34 10.09 -6.82 16.47
C MET A 34 9.14 -7.65 17.37
N GLU A 35 9.39 -7.70 18.68
CA GLU A 35 8.62 -8.52 19.63
C GLU A 35 7.14 -8.10 19.71
N GLY A 36 6.87 -6.81 19.89
CA GLY A 36 5.49 -6.31 19.96
C GLY A 36 4.73 -6.41 18.64
N ARG A 37 5.42 -6.54 17.52
CA ARG A 37 4.81 -6.63 16.19
C ARG A 37 4.05 -7.95 16.01
N ASP A 38 4.65 -9.08 16.37
CA ASP A 38 4.01 -10.38 16.24
C ASP A 38 2.80 -10.52 17.19
N GLU A 39 2.92 -9.93 18.38
CA GLU A 39 1.81 -9.88 19.34
C GLU A 39 0.65 -9.04 18.80
N TYR A 40 0.94 -7.88 18.24
CA TYR A 40 -0.09 -7.01 17.65
C TYR A 40 -0.75 -7.67 16.43
N VAL A 41 0.00 -8.33 15.56
CA VAL A 41 -0.57 -9.07 14.42
C VAL A 41 -1.56 -10.14 14.87
N LYS A 42 -1.21 -10.93 15.89
CA LYS A 42 -2.12 -11.92 16.47
C LYS A 42 -3.36 -11.28 17.09
N TRP A 43 -3.17 -10.16 17.80
CA TRP A 43 -4.27 -9.38 18.36
C TRP A 43 -5.22 -8.88 17.28
N ASP A 44 -4.70 -8.24 16.25
CA ASP A 44 -5.48 -7.66 15.16
C ASP A 44 -6.24 -8.72 14.35
N ILE A 45 -5.65 -9.89 14.10
CA ILE A 45 -6.34 -11.02 13.46
C ILE A 45 -7.59 -11.43 14.26
N ASN A 46 -7.50 -11.45 15.59
CA ASN A 46 -8.60 -11.87 16.45
C ASN A 46 -9.65 -10.78 16.69
N THR A 47 -9.23 -9.51 16.67
CA THR A 47 -10.10 -8.36 17.03
C THR A 47 -10.54 -7.54 15.83
N THR A 48 -9.89 -7.70 14.70
CA THR A 48 -10.08 -6.84 13.51
C THR A 48 -9.93 -5.35 13.81
N GLU A 49 -9.06 -5.00 14.78
CA GLU A 49 -8.96 -3.66 15.34
C GLU A 49 -8.65 -2.61 14.27
N ARG A 50 -7.68 -2.90 13.38
CA ARG A 50 -7.33 -1.95 12.30
C ARG A 50 -8.48 -1.70 11.35
N ILE A 51 -9.29 -2.70 11.04
CA ILE A 51 -10.48 -2.55 10.20
C ILE A 51 -11.47 -1.59 10.87
N LEU A 52 -11.77 -1.82 12.16
CA LEU A 52 -12.68 -0.98 12.93
C LEU A 52 -12.19 0.46 13.06
N ILE A 53 -10.88 0.67 13.23
CA ILE A 53 -10.28 2.00 13.28
C ILE A 53 -10.40 2.67 11.90
N ALA A 54 -10.07 1.96 10.82
CA ALA A 54 -10.17 2.50 9.47
C ALA A 54 -11.59 2.93 9.13
N ASP A 55 -12.59 2.13 9.50
CA ASP A 55 -14.01 2.44 9.24
C ASP A 55 -14.47 3.67 10.05
N ARG A 56 -14.03 3.80 11.31
CA ARG A 56 -14.33 5.00 12.11
C ARG A 56 -13.70 6.25 11.52
N ILE A 57 -12.44 6.19 11.10
CA ILE A 57 -11.76 7.34 10.48
C ILE A 57 -12.46 7.72 9.17
N LYS A 58 -12.76 6.76 8.31
CA LYS A 58 -13.51 7.00 7.04
C LYS A 58 -14.88 7.64 7.30
N SER A 59 -15.57 7.19 8.34
CA SER A 59 -16.88 7.74 8.71
C SER A 59 -16.79 9.19 9.16
N GLN A 60 -15.75 9.57 9.91
CA GLN A 60 -15.54 10.93 10.39
C GLN A 60 -14.92 11.84 9.32
N PHE A 61 -14.10 11.29 8.44
CA PHE A 61 -13.36 12.00 7.41
C PHE A 61 -13.54 11.33 6.05
N PRO A 62 -14.71 11.46 5.41
CA PRO A 62 -15.04 10.71 4.18
C PRO A 62 -14.16 11.07 2.97
N ASN A 63 -13.45 12.19 3.04
CA ASN A 63 -12.51 12.63 1.99
C ASN A 63 -11.11 12.00 2.13
N LEU A 64 -10.86 11.29 3.24
CA LEU A 64 -9.57 10.63 3.43
C LEU A 64 -9.62 9.19 2.91
N ASN A 65 -8.55 8.83 2.22
CA ASN A 65 -8.26 7.44 1.90
C ASN A 65 -7.56 6.80 3.11
N VAL A 66 -8.18 5.76 3.66
CA VAL A 66 -7.67 5.02 4.81
C VAL A 66 -7.55 3.56 4.44
N GLN A 67 -6.34 3.03 4.50
CA GLN A 67 -6.04 1.65 4.10
C GLN A 67 -5.20 0.96 5.17
N ILE A 68 -5.37 -0.36 5.28
CA ILE A 68 -4.49 -1.16 6.13
C ILE A 68 -3.11 -1.21 5.47
N GLY A 69 -2.10 -0.70 6.18
CA GLY A 69 -0.73 -0.58 5.71
C GLY A 69 0.23 -1.48 6.48
N GLY A 70 0.92 -2.38 5.78
CA GLY A 70 1.86 -3.31 6.40
C GLY A 70 1.23 -4.18 7.49
N GLN A 71 2.03 -4.58 8.48
CA GLN A 71 1.60 -5.52 9.52
C GLN A 71 0.87 -4.87 10.70
N THR A 72 1.15 -3.59 11.00
CA THR A 72 0.68 -2.97 12.26
C THR A 72 0.10 -1.57 12.07
N GLY A 73 0.04 -1.05 10.85
CA GLY A 73 -0.32 0.34 10.60
C GLY A 73 -1.59 0.52 9.76
N LEU A 74 -2.00 1.77 9.69
CA LEU A 74 -2.98 2.30 8.77
C LEU A 74 -2.33 3.43 7.98
N ASP A 75 -2.41 3.40 6.67
CA ASP A 75 -2.00 4.50 5.81
C ASP A 75 -3.20 5.40 5.57
N ILE A 76 -3.04 6.68 5.87
CA ILE A 76 -4.09 7.70 5.80
C ILE A 76 -3.58 8.82 4.91
N SER A 77 -4.30 9.14 3.84
CA SER A 77 -3.92 10.18 2.88
C SER A 77 -5.16 10.88 2.33
N ASP A 78 -4.96 12.01 1.71
CA ASP A 78 -6.00 12.72 0.94
C ASP A 78 -6.13 12.18 -0.49
N SER A 79 -5.33 11.18 -0.83
CA SER A 79 -5.22 10.63 -2.17
C SER A 79 -4.87 9.15 -2.15
N ASP A 80 -5.20 8.42 -3.21
CA ASP A 80 -4.77 7.06 -3.42
C ASP A 80 -3.64 6.98 -4.48
N LYS A 81 -3.09 5.80 -4.68
CA LYS A 81 -1.97 5.57 -5.61
C LYS A 81 -2.33 5.87 -7.06
N SER A 82 -3.62 5.85 -7.44
CA SER A 82 -4.05 6.10 -8.82
C SER A 82 -3.71 7.50 -9.31
N GLN A 83 -3.52 8.46 -8.41
CA GLN A 83 -3.18 9.83 -8.78
C GLN A 83 -1.86 9.96 -9.54
N ILE A 84 -0.95 9.00 -9.44
CA ILE A 84 0.29 9.01 -10.20
C ILE A 84 0.05 8.96 -11.72
N ILE A 85 -1.09 8.39 -12.15
CA ILE A 85 -1.45 8.25 -13.56
C ILE A 85 -1.48 9.59 -14.30
N LYS A 86 -1.84 10.67 -13.63
CA LYS A 86 -1.89 12.02 -14.23
C LYS A 86 -0.53 12.57 -14.67
N TYR A 87 0.58 11.99 -14.19
CA TYR A 87 1.93 12.40 -14.56
C TYR A 87 2.48 11.65 -15.79
N PHE A 88 1.75 10.68 -16.32
CA PHE A 88 2.09 9.96 -17.53
C PHE A 88 1.30 10.50 -18.73
N ASN A 89 1.94 10.55 -19.91
CA ASN A 89 1.25 10.89 -21.15
C ASN A 89 0.23 9.81 -21.52
N PHE A 90 -0.76 10.18 -22.31
CA PHE A 90 -1.80 9.24 -22.70
C PHE A 90 -1.25 8.06 -23.50
N ASP A 91 -0.22 8.27 -24.31
CA ASP A 91 0.40 7.28 -25.19
C ASP A 91 1.50 6.44 -24.50
N ASP A 92 1.77 6.67 -23.21
CA ASP A 92 2.77 5.90 -22.49
C ASP A 92 2.29 4.45 -22.30
N ASP A 93 3.15 3.47 -22.58
CA ASP A 93 2.89 2.04 -22.32
C ASP A 93 3.14 1.75 -20.83
N LEU A 94 2.06 1.66 -20.08
CA LEU A 94 2.11 1.55 -18.63
C LEU A 94 2.16 0.09 -18.17
N HIS A 95 3.15 -0.21 -17.35
CA HIS A 95 3.31 -1.52 -16.69
C HIS A 95 3.40 -1.34 -15.19
N PHE A 96 2.44 -1.86 -14.46
CA PHE A 96 2.39 -1.77 -13.00
C PHE A 96 2.60 -3.12 -12.34
N PHE A 97 3.50 -3.17 -11.37
CA PHE A 97 3.79 -4.35 -10.55
C PHE A 97 3.41 -4.05 -9.10
N GLY A 98 2.57 -4.89 -8.50
CA GLY A 98 2.12 -4.69 -7.12
C GLY A 98 1.80 -6.03 -6.44
N ASP A 99 1.83 -6.04 -5.13
CA ASP A 99 1.56 -7.23 -4.31
C ASP A 99 0.15 -7.25 -3.71
N MET A 100 -0.52 -6.09 -3.69
CA MET A 100 -1.84 -5.91 -3.07
C MET A 100 -2.86 -5.29 -4.04
N MET A 101 -3.18 -6.03 -5.12
CA MET A 101 -4.04 -5.56 -6.21
C MET A 101 -5.51 -6.01 -6.13
N GLU A 102 -5.92 -6.76 -5.10
CA GLU A 102 -7.29 -7.15 -4.94
C GLU A 102 -8.16 -5.99 -4.43
N ARG A 103 -9.47 -6.06 -4.68
CA ARG A 103 -10.42 -5.02 -4.28
C ARG A 103 -10.32 -4.74 -2.77
N GLY A 104 -10.10 -3.47 -2.43
CA GLY A 104 -9.92 -3.01 -1.05
C GLY A 104 -8.47 -2.99 -0.57
N GLN A 105 -7.53 -3.49 -1.35
CA GLN A 105 -6.11 -3.40 -1.06
C GLN A 105 -5.48 -2.12 -1.64
N ASN A 106 -4.28 -1.78 -1.19
CA ASN A 106 -3.69 -0.47 -1.43
C ASN A 106 -3.20 -0.23 -2.87
N ASP A 107 -2.91 -1.29 -3.63
CA ASP A 107 -2.49 -1.21 -5.04
C ASP A 107 -3.67 -1.27 -6.00
N TYR A 108 -4.85 -1.67 -5.52
CA TYR A 108 -6.05 -1.83 -6.35
C TYR A 108 -6.42 -0.57 -7.14
N PRO A 109 -6.48 0.65 -6.53
CA PRO A 109 -6.86 1.86 -7.27
C PRO A 109 -5.92 2.15 -8.43
N LEU A 110 -4.60 1.97 -8.23
CA LEU A 110 -3.62 2.18 -9.30
C LEU A 110 -3.71 1.09 -10.37
N ALA A 111 -3.91 -0.16 -9.98
CA ALA A 111 -4.08 -1.25 -10.93
C ALA A 111 -5.28 -1.02 -11.86
N GLU A 112 -6.41 -0.58 -11.32
CA GLU A 112 -7.60 -0.24 -12.13
C GLU A 112 -7.32 0.97 -13.03
N ALA A 113 -6.71 2.04 -12.51
CA ALA A 113 -6.39 3.22 -13.31
C ALA A 113 -5.41 2.92 -14.46
N VAL A 114 -4.46 1.99 -14.26
CA VAL A 114 -3.56 1.50 -15.33
C VAL A 114 -4.34 0.71 -16.38
N LYS A 115 -5.26 -0.17 -15.97
CA LYS A 115 -6.10 -0.95 -16.90
C LYS A 115 -7.04 -0.05 -17.72
N GLU A 116 -7.64 0.98 -17.11
CA GLU A 116 -8.48 1.96 -17.81
C GLU A 116 -7.71 2.69 -18.91
N ARG A 117 -6.41 2.83 -18.77
CA ARG A 117 -5.50 3.38 -19.80
C ARG A 117 -4.90 2.31 -20.72
N LEU A 118 -5.48 1.10 -20.77
CA LEU A 118 -5.01 -0.04 -21.56
C LEU A 118 -3.59 -0.50 -21.19
N GLY A 119 -3.08 -0.10 -20.04
CA GLY A 119 -1.82 -0.57 -19.50
C GLY A 119 -1.91 -1.99 -18.94
N LYS A 120 -0.79 -2.55 -18.54
CA LYS A 120 -0.67 -3.91 -18.02
C LYS A 120 -0.37 -3.91 -16.53
N THR A 121 -1.01 -4.82 -15.81
CA THR A 121 -0.79 -5.01 -14.37
C THR A 121 -0.27 -6.41 -14.08
N TYR A 122 0.67 -6.52 -13.16
CA TYR A 122 1.32 -7.78 -12.79
C TYR A 122 1.26 -7.94 -11.28
N GLN A 123 0.46 -8.91 -10.82
CA GLN A 123 0.47 -9.32 -9.42
C GLN A 123 1.78 -10.05 -9.13
N VAL A 124 2.52 -9.55 -8.16
CA VAL A 124 3.80 -10.12 -7.72
C VAL A 124 3.76 -10.33 -6.21
N LYS A 125 4.52 -11.29 -5.71
CA LYS A 125 4.59 -11.57 -4.27
C LYS A 125 5.72 -10.82 -3.57
N ASP A 126 6.79 -10.45 -4.33
CA ASP A 126 7.97 -9.80 -3.79
C ASP A 126 8.75 -9.06 -4.89
N TRP A 127 9.81 -8.37 -4.47
CA TRP A 127 10.70 -7.64 -5.36
C TRP A 127 11.53 -8.54 -6.29
N GLU A 128 11.80 -9.80 -5.90
CA GLU A 128 12.55 -10.75 -6.71
C GLU A 128 11.74 -11.18 -7.93
N GLU A 129 10.45 -11.43 -7.73
CA GLU A 129 9.53 -11.72 -8.83
C GLU A 129 9.37 -10.52 -9.76
N THR A 130 9.24 -9.31 -9.20
CA THR A 130 9.25 -8.07 -10.00
C THR A 130 10.50 -7.98 -10.87
N ARG A 131 11.69 -8.16 -10.28
CA ARG A 131 12.98 -8.12 -11.01
C ARG A 131 13.03 -9.15 -12.14
N LYS A 132 12.56 -10.37 -11.89
CA LYS A 132 12.52 -11.44 -12.88
C LYS A 132 11.62 -11.06 -14.08
N LEU A 133 10.45 -10.53 -13.82
CA LEU A 133 9.52 -10.09 -14.86
C LEU A 133 10.10 -8.93 -15.67
N VAL A 134 10.60 -7.88 -15.01
CA VAL A 134 11.20 -6.71 -15.67
C VAL A 134 12.37 -7.11 -16.57
N SER A 135 13.22 -8.07 -16.15
CA SER A 135 14.34 -8.53 -16.98
C SER A 135 13.88 -9.26 -18.26
N GLN A 136 12.72 -9.91 -18.26
CA GLN A 136 12.13 -10.50 -19.46
C GLN A 136 11.66 -9.42 -20.45
N PHE A 137 11.12 -8.29 -19.97
CA PHE A 137 10.75 -7.17 -20.82
C PHE A 137 11.96 -6.49 -21.46
N SER A 138 13.04 -6.28 -20.68
CA SER A 138 14.26 -5.65 -21.19
C SER A 138 14.86 -6.44 -22.37
N SER A 139 14.79 -7.76 -22.35
CA SER A 139 15.25 -8.59 -23.49
C SER A 139 14.35 -8.44 -24.73
N THR A 140 13.06 -8.22 -24.55
CA THR A 140 12.09 -8.01 -25.64
C THR A 140 12.25 -6.62 -26.26
N PHE A 141 12.51 -5.59 -25.45
CA PHE A 141 12.79 -4.23 -25.94
C PHE A 141 14.15 -4.15 -26.67
N ALA A 142 15.17 -4.85 -26.18
CA ALA A 142 16.48 -4.91 -26.85
C ALA A 142 16.43 -5.60 -28.22
N THR A 143 15.50 -6.54 -28.41
CA THR A 143 15.26 -7.20 -29.72
C THR A 143 14.35 -6.37 -30.64
N GLY A 144 13.47 -5.54 -30.10
CA GLY A 144 12.55 -4.66 -30.85
C GLY A 144 13.19 -3.36 -31.36
N LEU A 145 14.35 -2.96 -30.84
CA LEU A 145 15.13 -1.78 -31.25
C LEU A 145 16.09 -2.06 -32.42
N LYS A 146 15.93 -3.18 -33.13
CA LYS A 146 16.54 -3.34 -34.45
C LYS A 146 15.66 -2.70 -35.51
N LEU A 147 15.85 -1.41 -35.64
CA LEU A 147 15.87 -0.66 -36.89
C LEU A 147 14.59 -0.52 -37.73
N LYS A 148 14.16 0.69 -37.76
CA LYS A 148 13.92 1.30 -39.08
C LYS A 148 14.83 2.52 -39.22
#